data_8df3138ab922c1c6cbfdc829bfcb9a76
#
_entry.id   8df3138ab922c1c6cbfdc829bfcb9a76
#
_cell.length_a   1.000
_cell.length_b   1.000
_cell.length_c   1.000
_cell.angle_alpha   90.00
_cell.angle_beta   90.00
_cell.angle_gamma   90.00
#
_symmetry.space_group_name_H-M   'P 1'
#
loop_
_entity.id
_entity.type
_entity.pdbx_description
1 polymer ?
#
loop_
_entity_poly.entity_id
_entity_poly.type
_entity_poly.pdbx_seq_one_letter_code
_entity_poly.pdbx_strand_id
1 'polypeptide(L)'
;SAQIHRKTLRGGANFLVTSPEVANILEFTAGFRASVTADADRGTVGAVKVGALSKKFDVYVDPYFPRNLVLVGRKGGSFLESGYVYAPYVPLQVTPTIFGTEDFVPRKGVMTRYAKKMVRPDMYGLVICRGLLGESGAS
;
A
#
# COMPACT_ATOMS: atom_id res chain seq x y z
N SER A 1 10.59 -10.81 -7.01
CA SER A 1 10.69 -10.11 -8.30
C SER A 1 10.73 -11.07 -9.50
N ALA A 2 11.67 -12.04 -9.50
CA ALA A 2 11.83 -12.97 -10.61
C ALA A 2 10.58 -13.81 -10.92
N GLN A 3 9.87 -14.27 -9.92
CA GLN A 3 8.62 -15.02 -10.09
C GLN A 3 7.52 -14.19 -10.75
N ILE A 4 7.40 -12.92 -10.37
CA ILE A 4 6.45 -11.98 -10.98
C ILE A 4 6.80 -11.78 -12.46
N HIS A 5 8.08 -11.59 -12.77
CA HIS A 5 8.54 -11.48 -14.15
C HIS A 5 8.20 -12.73 -14.97
N ARG A 6 8.47 -13.90 -14.42
CA ARG A 6 8.21 -15.18 -15.10
C ARG A 6 6.74 -15.42 -15.39
N LYS A 7 5.84 -15.06 -14.45
CA LYS A 7 4.40 -15.28 -14.62
C LYS A 7 3.73 -14.22 -15.49
N THR A 8 4.15 -12.98 -15.36
CA THR A 8 3.49 -11.86 -16.06
C THR A 8 4.11 -11.56 -17.42
N LEU A 9 5.39 -11.90 -17.63
CA LEU A 9 6.19 -11.56 -18.82
C LEU A 9 6.26 -10.04 -19.10
N ARG A 10 5.95 -9.22 -18.11
CA ARG A 10 5.93 -7.76 -18.22
C ARG A 10 7.03 -7.06 -17.43
N GLY A 11 7.84 -7.82 -16.76
CA GLY A 11 8.96 -7.33 -15.96
C GLY A 11 8.84 -7.71 -14.48
N GLY A 12 9.90 -7.47 -13.74
CA GLY A 12 9.96 -7.75 -12.31
C GLY A 12 9.21 -6.72 -11.48
N ALA A 13 9.08 -7.00 -10.20
CA ALA A 13 8.48 -6.08 -9.25
C ALA A 13 9.26 -4.76 -9.18
N ASN A 14 8.56 -3.67 -8.91
CA ASN A 14 9.12 -2.33 -8.84
C ASN A 14 8.77 -1.58 -7.55
N PHE A 15 7.93 -2.12 -6.70
CA PHE A 15 7.64 -1.51 -5.40
C PHE A 15 7.52 -2.56 -4.29
N LEU A 16 7.73 -2.10 -3.07
CA LEU A 16 7.58 -2.84 -1.82
C LEU A 16 6.70 -2.03 -0.87
N VAL A 17 5.78 -2.69 -0.21
CA VAL A 17 5.03 -2.14 0.93
C VAL A 17 5.35 -2.98 2.14
N THR A 18 5.73 -2.35 3.23
CA THR A 18 6.22 -3.03 4.42
C THR A 18 5.77 -2.33 5.70
N SER A 19 5.85 -3.04 6.82
CA SER A 19 5.66 -2.47 8.15
C SER A 19 6.89 -1.65 8.59
N PRO A 20 6.76 -0.75 9.58
CA PRO A 20 7.89 0.01 10.09
C PRO A 20 9.03 -0.84 10.62
N GLU A 21 8.73 -1.98 11.25
CA GLU A 21 9.74 -2.89 11.81
C GLU A 21 10.62 -3.51 10.73
N VAL A 22 10.01 -3.98 9.65
CA VAL A 22 10.76 -4.52 8.50
C VAL A 22 11.52 -3.42 7.77
N ALA A 23 10.97 -2.21 7.70
CA ALA A 23 11.65 -1.06 7.11
C ALA A 23 12.95 -0.74 7.85
N ASN A 24 12.95 -0.76 9.17
CA ASN A 24 14.15 -0.57 9.98
C ASN A 24 15.23 -1.62 9.67
N ILE A 25 14.83 -2.86 9.50
CA ILE A 25 15.76 -3.92 9.11
C ILE A 25 16.32 -3.67 7.71
N LEU A 26 15.51 -3.24 6.77
CA LEU A 26 15.93 -2.94 5.41
C LEU A 26 16.90 -1.76 5.34
N GLU A 27 16.80 -0.79 6.24
CA GLU A 27 17.73 0.34 6.32
C GLU A 27 19.17 -0.09 6.62
N PHE A 28 19.35 -1.20 7.31
CA PHE A 28 20.68 -1.77 7.59
C PHE A 28 21.22 -2.64 6.45
N THR A 29 20.41 -2.93 5.42
CA THR A 29 20.87 -3.70 4.27
C THR A 29 21.71 -2.85 3.32
N ALA A 30 22.77 -3.44 2.80
CA ALA A 30 23.53 -2.83 1.71
C ALA A 30 22.65 -2.64 0.48
N GLY A 31 22.61 -1.45 -0.09
CA GLY A 31 21.80 -1.12 -1.26
C GLY A 31 20.51 -0.37 -0.98
N PHE A 32 20.13 -0.22 0.28
CA PHE A 32 19.06 0.71 0.64
C PHE A 32 19.56 2.15 0.51
N ARG A 33 18.79 2.99 -0.16
CA ARG A 33 19.08 4.42 -0.30
C ARG A 33 17.87 5.21 0.12
N ALA A 34 18.01 6.05 1.13
CA ALA A 34 16.98 6.98 1.55
C ALA A 34 16.68 7.98 0.41
N SER A 35 15.42 8.30 0.23
CA SER A 35 15.03 9.38 -0.67
C SER A 35 15.41 10.72 -0.05
N VAL A 36 16.19 11.51 -0.75
CA VAL A 36 16.60 12.85 -0.31
C VAL A 36 15.41 13.81 -0.26
N THR A 37 14.36 13.49 -0.98
CA THR A 37 13.11 14.24 -1.04
C THR A 37 12.02 13.73 -0.07
N ALA A 38 12.38 12.92 0.90
CA ALA A 38 11.49 12.66 2.01
C ALA A 38 11.37 13.95 2.84
N ASP A 39 10.70 14.90 2.26
CA ASP A 39 10.23 16.07 3.00
C ASP A 39 9.44 15.53 4.18
N ALA A 40 9.85 15.96 5.33
CA ALA A 40 9.29 15.53 6.59
C ALA A 40 7.88 16.14 6.78
N ASP A 41 6.99 15.88 5.86
CA ASP A 41 5.58 16.12 6.09
C ASP A 41 5.07 15.00 7.01
N ARG A 42 5.38 15.20 8.26
CA ARG A 42 5.18 14.26 9.36
C ARG A 42 3.72 14.13 9.80
N GLY A 43 2.84 14.72 9.03
CA GLY A 43 1.40 14.67 9.28
C GLY A 43 0.63 13.72 8.38
N THR A 44 1.26 13.09 7.39
CA THR A 44 0.58 12.16 6.49
C THR A 44 0.34 10.82 7.15
N VAL A 45 -0.93 10.51 7.34
CA VAL A 45 -1.38 9.17 7.74
C VAL A 45 -1.47 8.32 6.48
N GLY A 46 -0.77 7.18 6.45
CA GLY A 46 -0.78 6.27 5.32
C GLY A 46 0.59 5.77 4.90
N ALA A 47 0.66 5.17 3.73
CA ALA A 47 1.90 4.64 3.18
C ALA A 47 2.79 5.77 2.62
N VAL A 48 4.00 5.87 3.13
CA VAL A 48 4.97 6.89 2.72
C VAL A 48 6.15 6.21 2.02
N LYS A 49 6.60 6.80 0.91
CA LYS A 49 7.81 6.36 0.23
C LYS A 49 9.03 6.78 1.04
N VAL A 50 9.79 5.82 1.56
CA VAL A 50 10.95 6.07 2.43
C VAL A 50 12.26 6.01 1.67
N GLY A 51 12.35 5.21 0.61
CA GLY A 51 13.60 5.07 -0.11
C GLY A 51 13.54 4.06 -1.25
N ALA A 52 14.70 3.67 -1.71
CA ALA A 52 14.84 2.69 -2.78
C ALA A 52 15.82 1.58 -2.38
N LEU A 53 15.45 0.36 -2.60
CA LEU A 53 16.30 -0.81 -2.40
C LEU A 53 16.94 -1.22 -3.74
N SER A 54 18.28 -1.17 -3.80
CA SER A 54 19.06 -1.55 -4.98
C SER A 54 18.64 -0.85 -6.28
N LYS A 55 18.12 0.36 -6.21
CA LYS A 55 17.58 1.13 -7.36
C LYS A 55 16.44 0.44 -8.14
N LYS A 56 15.99 -0.74 -7.70
CA LYS A 56 14.94 -1.52 -8.38
C LYS A 56 13.57 -1.36 -7.77
N PHE A 57 13.50 -1.07 -6.47
CA PHE A 57 12.26 -1.04 -5.73
C PHE A 57 12.07 0.28 -5.02
N ASP A 58 10.90 0.85 -5.18
CA ASP A 58 10.42 1.91 -4.31
C ASP A 58 9.85 1.28 -3.04
N VAL A 59 10.33 1.72 -1.89
CA VAL A 59 9.91 1.19 -0.58
C VAL A 59 8.91 2.13 0.07
N TYR A 60 7.75 1.61 0.39
CA TYR A 60 6.69 2.32 1.10
C TYR A 60 6.51 1.70 2.48
N VAL A 61 6.43 2.54 3.48
CA VAL A 61 6.19 2.13 4.87
C VAL A 61 4.77 2.50 5.25
N ASP A 62 4.00 1.50 5.67
CA ASP A 62 2.63 1.67 6.13
C ASP A 62 2.52 1.16 7.58
N PRO A 63 2.24 2.04 8.57
CA PRO A 63 2.12 1.62 9.96
C PRO A 63 0.93 0.69 10.22
N TYR A 64 -0.06 0.66 9.34
CA TYR A 64 -1.20 -0.24 9.44
C TYR A 64 -0.98 -1.60 8.78
N PHE A 65 0.15 -1.78 8.11
CA PHE A 65 0.47 -3.04 7.45
C PHE A 65 0.84 -4.13 8.47
N PRO A 66 0.46 -5.40 8.24
CA PRO A 66 0.83 -6.49 9.14
C PRO A 66 2.33 -6.55 9.37
N ARG A 67 2.72 -6.78 10.62
CA ARG A 67 4.08 -6.64 11.13
C ARG A 67 5.13 -7.47 10.38
N ASN A 68 4.78 -8.69 10.01
CA ASN A 68 5.70 -9.67 9.42
C ASN A 68 5.55 -9.82 7.91
N LEU A 69 4.73 -9.04 7.26
CA LEU A 69 4.48 -9.17 5.84
C LEU A 69 5.17 -8.06 5.04
N VAL A 70 5.65 -8.43 3.87
CA VAL A 70 6.14 -7.50 2.86
C VAL A 70 5.38 -7.79 1.57
N LEU A 71 4.70 -6.79 1.06
CA LEU A 71 4.04 -6.86 -0.24
C LEU A 71 5.03 -6.43 -1.32
N VAL A 72 5.28 -7.31 -2.26
CA VAL A 72 6.12 -7.04 -3.42
C VAL A 72 5.24 -7.01 -4.65
N GLY A 73 5.31 -5.96 -5.42
CA GLY A 73 4.43 -5.83 -6.57
C GLY A 73 5.03 -5.07 -7.73
N ARG A 74 4.34 -5.17 -8.86
CA ARG A 74 4.62 -4.38 -10.05
C ARG A 74 3.47 -3.44 -10.34
N LYS A 75 3.81 -2.18 -10.54
CA LYS A 75 2.90 -1.15 -11.03
C LYS A 75 3.37 -0.69 -12.41
N GLY A 76 2.54 -0.88 -13.41
CA GLY A 76 2.80 -0.40 -14.77
C GLY A 76 2.19 0.96 -15.05
N GLY A 77 2.52 1.52 -16.20
CA GLY A 77 2.00 2.80 -16.66
C GLY A 77 0.62 2.74 -17.33
N SER A 78 0.13 1.54 -17.65
CA SER A 78 -1.15 1.35 -18.35
C SER A 78 -2.09 0.46 -17.55
N PHE A 79 -3.38 0.52 -17.89
CA PHE A 79 -4.40 -0.35 -17.31
C PHE A 79 -4.08 -1.84 -17.52
N LEU A 80 -3.52 -2.20 -18.65
CA LEU A 80 -3.15 -3.59 -18.97
C LEU A 80 -2.01 -4.13 -18.09
N GLU A 81 -1.27 -3.26 -17.44
CA GLU A 81 -0.18 -3.61 -16.52
C GLU A 81 -0.56 -3.43 -15.05
N SER A 82 -1.84 -3.21 -14.78
CA SER A 82 -2.35 -3.04 -13.41
C SER A 82 -2.87 -4.35 -12.86
N GLY A 83 -2.43 -4.70 -11.65
CA GLY A 83 -2.93 -5.88 -10.95
C GLY A 83 -4.17 -5.62 -10.10
N TYR A 84 -4.30 -4.41 -9.59
CA TYR A 84 -5.42 -3.99 -8.76
C TYR A 84 -6.03 -2.71 -9.31
N VAL A 85 -7.35 -2.69 -9.41
CA VAL A 85 -8.10 -1.57 -9.96
C VAL A 85 -9.03 -0.99 -8.88
N TYR A 86 -8.93 0.30 -8.69
CA TYR A 86 -9.85 1.09 -7.88
C TYR A 86 -10.61 2.04 -8.81
N ALA A 87 -11.91 1.89 -8.86
CA ALA A 87 -12.78 2.66 -9.76
C ALA A 87 -13.83 3.44 -8.93
N PRO A 88 -13.56 4.68 -8.55
CA PRO A 88 -14.55 5.55 -7.94
C PRO A 88 -15.50 6.06 -9.04
N TYR A 89 -16.80 5.85 -8.89
CA TYR A 89 -17.81 6.35 -9.82
C TYR A 89 -18.74 7.38 -9.20
N VAL A 90 -18.78 7.49 -7.88
CA VAL A 90 -19.41 8.59 -7.18
C VAL A 90 -18.37 9.18 -6.22
N PRO A 91 -17.96 10.45 -6.40
CA PRO A 91 -17.02 11.10 -5.51
C PRO A 91 -17.62 11.31 -4.12
N LEU A 92 -16.79 11.68 -3.17
CA LEU A 92 -17.23 11.98 -1.82
C LEU A 92 -18.27 13.12 -1.86
N GLN A 93 -19.47 12.85 -1.39
CA GLN A 93 -20.57 13.80 -1.36
C GLN A 93 -21.08 13.95 0.07
N VAL A 94 -21.40 15.19 0.43
CA VAL A 94 -22.04 15.51 1.70
C VAL A 94 -23.52 15.76 1.41
N THR A 95 -24.40 15.07 2.14
CA THR A 95 -25.84 15.29 2.01
C THR A 95 -26.23 16.65 2.61
N PRO A 96 -27.28 17.30 2.09
CA PRO A 96 -27.85 18.47 2.75
C PRO A 96 -28.37 18.10 4.15
N THR A 97 -28.50 19.08 5.01
CA THR A 97 -29.06 18.88 6.34
C THR A 97 -30.54 18.45 6.22
N ILE A 98 -30.87 17.31 6.78
CA ILE A 98 -32.24 16.77 6.81
C ILE A 98 -32.71 16.77 8.26
N PHE A 99 -33.93 17.24 8.49
CA PHE A 99 -34.57 17.17 9.80
C PHE A 99 -35.40 15.90 9.92
N GLY A 100 -35.20 15.16 11.01
CA GLY A 100 -36.02 14.00 11.31
C GLY A 100 -37.47 14.38 11.55
N THR A 101 -38.42 13.61 10.98
CA THR A 101 -39.85 13.91 11.13
C THR A 101 -40.37 13.63 12.54
N GLU A 102 -39.68 12.80 13.31
CA GLU A 102 -40.11 12.37 14.67
C GLU A 102 -39.53 13.25 15.78
N ASP A 103 -38.28 13.72 15.63
CA ASP A 103 -37.52 14.39 16.67
C ASP A 103 -36.93 15.75 16.27
N PHE A 104 -37.13 16.20 15.03
CA PHE A 104 -36.61 17.46 14.47
C PHE A 104 -35.08 17.64 14.62
N VAL A 105 -34.34 16.54 14.79
CA VAL A 105 -32.89 16.60 14.91
C VAL A 105 -32.24 16.74 13.53
N PRO A 106 -31.34 17.73 13.35
CA PRO A 106 -30.62 17.86 12.08
C PRO A 106 -29.64 16.71 11.87
N ARG A 107 -29.68 16.13 10.69
CA ARG A 107 -28.79 15.01 10.29
C ARG A 107 -28.07 15.34 8.99
N LYS A 108 -26.78 15.04 8.96
CA LYS A 108 -25.96 15.09 7.75
C LYS A 108 -25.27 13.74 7.54
N GLY A 109 -25.15 13.35 6.29
CA GLY A 109 -24.43 12.14 5.90
C GLY A 109 -23.33 12.44 4.88
N VAL A 110 -22.33 11.58 4.85
CA VAL A 110 -21.28 11.60 3.84
C VAL A 110 -21.35 10.27 3.09
N MET A 111 -21.36 10.33 1.76
CA MET A 111 -21.45 9.13 0.94
C MET A 111 -20.43 9.16 -0.19
N THR A 112 -19.99 7.96 -0.55
CA THR A 112 -19.20 7.71 -1.75
C THR A 112 -19.54 6.35 -2.31
N ARG A 113 -19.33 6.17 -3.61
CA ARG A 113 -19.46 4.85 -4.25
C ARG A 113 -18.21 4.55 -5.05
N TYR A 114 -17.65 3.38 -4.83
CA TYR A 114 -16.47 2.91 -5.53
C TYR A 114 -16.53 1.40 -5.73
N ALA A 115 -15.79 0.93 -6.71
CA ALA A 115 -15.53 -0.49 -6.90
C ALA A 115 -14.03 -0.74 -6.84
N LYS A 116 -13.65 -1.89 -6.33
CA LYS A 116 -12.26 -2.33 -6.29
C LYS A 116 -12.19 -3.82 -6.62
N LYS A 117 -11.19 -4.20 -7.40
CA LYS A 117 -10.98 -5.59 -7.75
C LYS A 117 -9.51 -5.87 -8.06
N MET A 118 -9.04 -7.03 -7.61
CA MET A 118 -7.77 -7.57 -8.02
C MET A 118 -7.96 -8.30 -9.35
N VAL A 119 -7.46 -7.70 -10.43
CA VAL A 119 -7.63 -8.23 -11.79
C VAL A 119 -6.56 -9.26 -12.11
N ARG A 120 -5.32 -9.00 -11.69
CA ARG A 120 -4.17 -9.88 -11.96
C ARG A 120 -3.35 -10.08 -10.69
N PRO A 121 -3.66 -11.10 -9.89
CA PRO A 121 -2.92 -11.39 -8.65
C PRO A 121 -1.46 -11.77 -8.89
N ASP A 122 -1.11 -12.21 -10.09
CA ASP A 122 0.27 -12.57 -10.46
C ASP A 122 1.25 -11.38 -10.45
N MET A 123 0.73 -10.15 -10.43
CA MET A 123 1.53 -8.94 -10.31
C MET A 123 2.05 -8.70 -8.88
N TYR A 124 1.55 -9.45 -7.91
CA TYR A 124 1.87 -9.27 -6.49
C TYR A 124 2.40 -10.54 -5.87
N GLY A 125 3.23 -10.37 -4.87
CA GLY A 125 3.74 -11.46 -4.03
C GLY A 125 3.86 -11.00 -2.58
N LEU A 126 3.67 -11.92 -1.66
CA LEU A 126 3.88 -11.69 -0.24
C LEU A 126 5.15 -12.40 0.23
N VAL A 127 5.91 -11.71 1.04
CA VAL A 127 7.07 -12.27 1.74
C VAL A 127 6.80 -12.21 3.23
N ILE A 128 6.98 -13.33 3.90
CA ILE A 128 6.80 -13.43 5.35
C ILE A 128 8.15 -13.37 6.01
N CYS A 129 8.36 -12.37 6.88
CA CYS A 129 9.54 -12.25 7.71
C CYS A 129 9.24 -12.82 9.09
N ARG A 130 10.01 -13.81 9.53
CA ARG A 130 9.86 -14.44 10.83
C ARG A 130 10.97 -14.00 11.77
N GLY A 131 10.74 -14.11 13.08
CA GLY A 131 11.73 -13.80 14.09
C GLY A 131 11.87 -12.32 14.41
N LEU A 132 10.93 -11.49 14.03
CA LEU A 132 10.89 -10.08 14.38
C LEU A 132 10.63 -9.93 15.89
N LEU A 133 11.33 -8.98 16.54
CA LEU A 133 11.17 -8.65 17.95
C LEU A 133 11.40 -9.85 18.92
N GLY A 134 12.23 -10.81 18.53
CA GLY A 134 12.51 -11.98 19.34
C GLY A 134 11.40 -13.00 19.44
N GLU A 135 10.34 -12.85 18.66
CA GLU A 135 9.29 -13.85 18.55
C GLU A 135 9.81 -15.08 17.79
N SER A 136 9.78 -16.23 18.45
CA SER A 136 10.10 -17.50 17.82
C SER A 136 8.99 -17.86 16.82
N GLY A 137 9.16 -17.49 15.60
CA GLY A 137 8.61 -17.99 14.36
C GLY A 137 7.24 -18.64 14.29
N ALA A 138 6.36 -18.41 15.23
CA ALA A 138 5.05 -19.01 15.23
C ALA A 138 3.98 -17.99 14.79
N SER A 139 3.22 -18.44 13.84
CA SER A 139 1.98 -17.95 13.26
C SER A 139 2.07 -16.88 12.22
#